data_edcf3722f83e5ff3a4f79fe5a4bccf17
#
_entry.id   edcf3722f83e5ff3a4f79fe5a4bccf17
#
_cell.length_a   1.000
_cell.length_b   1.000
_cell.length_c   1.000
_cell.angle_alpha   90.00
_cell.angle_beta   90.00
_cell.angle_gamma   90.00
#
_symmetry.space_group_name_H-M   'P 1'
#
loop_
_entity.id
_entity.type
_entity.pdbx_description
1 polymer ?
#
loop_
_entity_poly.entity_id
_entity_poly.type
_entity_poly.pdbx_seq_one_letter_code
_entity_poly.pdbx_strand_id
1 'polypeptide(L)'
;MEVQIKDVNKAYGEYQALKEVSIDIPEGSIFGLLGPNGAGKTSLIRILNQITAPDSGQILLNGAPLKKEDVHRIGYLPEERGLYKKMAVGEQATYLARLKGLDRSEARSALKYWFERFEIQDWWGKKVEELSKGMAQKIQFITTVLHEPQLLIFDEPFSGFDPINAELIKNEILELNRKGTTILFSTHRMESVELLCQHIALINRSQVILSGSLEDIRDRYRDRTYAIVLQMEEQKTIELPEGSERIGEHQKGPERHLKVRLAEGMQTDALLQKLMLSGQIERFEEVIPTVNEIFIKSVSESHE
;
A
#
# COMPACT_ATOMS: atom_id res chain seq x y z
N MET A 1 -0.67 -16.85 4.39
CA MET A 1 0.48 -16.90 5.34
C MET A 1 0.40 -15.69 6.25
N GLU A 2 0.23 -15.89 7.55
CA GLU A 2 0.32 -14.83 8.56
C GLU A 2 1.79 -14.46 8.82
N VAL A 3 2.08 -13.17 9.04
CA VAL A 3 3.42 -12.69 9.42
C VAL A 3 3.33 -11.86 10.69
N GLN A 4 4.09 -12.25 11.71
CA GLN A 4 4.20 -11.51 12.97
C GLN A 4 5.64 -11.03 13.15
N ILE A 5 5.82 -9.73 13.27
CA ILE A 5 7.08 -9.06 13.55
C ILE A 5 7.02 -8.62 15.00
N LYS A 6 7.98 -9.05 15.84
CA LYS A 6 7.96 -8.82 17.30
C LYS A 6 9.25 -8.18 17.76
N ASP A 7 9.15 -6.95 18.22
CA ASP A 7 10.22 -6.15 18.85
C ASP A 7 11.53 -6.11 18.07
N VAL A 8 11.39 -6.03 16.72
CA VAL A 8 12.55 -6.09 15.82
C VAL A 8 13.36 -4.81 15.91
N ASN A 9 14.65 -4.98 16.18
CA ASN A 9 15.63 -3.91 16.19
C ASN A 9 16.69 -4.14 15.11
N LYS A 10 17.14 -3.07 14.45
CA LYS A 10 18.23 -3.09 13.48
C LYS A 10 19.00 -1.78 13.44
N ALA A 11 20.31 -1.87 13.57
CA ALA A 11 21.21 -0.74 13.40
C ALA A 11 22.28 -1.04 12.31
N TYR A 12 22.75 0.01 11.68
CA TYR A 12 23.88 0.01 10.74
C TYR A 12 24.91 1.02 11.23
N GLY A 13 25.91 0.55 11.96
CA GLY A 13 26.82 1.42 12.71
C GLY A 13 26.06 2.23 13.76
N GLU A 14 26.14 3.54 13.69
CA GLU A 14 25.43 4.45 14.61
C GLU A 14 23.97 4.73 14.19
N TYR A 15 23.58 4.33 12.98
CA TYR A 15 22.23 4.58 12.46
C TYR A 15 21.26 3.48 12.89
N GLN A 16 20.28 3.84 13.74
CA GLN A 16 19.18 2.96 14.11
C GLN A 16 18.13 2.95 13.00
N ALA A 17 18.04 1.85 12.26
CA ALA A 17 17.09 1.69 11.16
C ALA A 17 15.71 1.18 11.60
N LEU A 18 15.67 0.32 12.63
CA LEU A 18 14.44 -0.19 13.25
C LEU A 18 14.62 -0.21 14.75
N LYS A 19 13.60 0.25 15.48
CA LYS A 19 13.58 0.33 16.95
C LYS A 19 12.26 -0.24 17.46
N GLU A 20 12.33 -1.42 18.09
CA GLU A 20 11.20 -2.13 18.71
C GLU A 20 9.99 -2.25 17.76
N VAL A 21 10.24 -2.56 16.49
CA VAL A 21 9.20 -2.64 15.47
C VAL A 21 8.39 -3.92 15.68
N SER A 22 7.09 -3.75 15.94
CA SER A 22 6.11 -4.84 16.07
C SER A 22 4.94 -4.59 15.13
N ILE A 23 4.64 -5.58 14.25
CA ILE A 23 3.59 -5.50 13.21
C ILE A 23 3.00 -6.89 13.02
N ASP A 24 1.68 -6.99 12.97
CA ASP A 24 0.95 -8.19 12.60
C ASP A 24 0.33 -8.01 11.20
N ILE A 25 0.69 -8.91 10.28
CA ILE A 25 0.17 -8.94 8.91
C ILE A 25 -0.78 -10.14 8.79
N PRO A 26 -2.10 -9.90 8.69
CA PRO A 26 -3.08 -10.98 8.62
C PRO A 26 -2.91 -11.83 7.35
N GLU A 27 -3.18 -13.14 7.47
CA GLU A 27 -3.18 -14.06 6.35
C GLU A 27 -4.15 -13.62 5.25
N GLY A 28 -3.72 -13.70 3.98
CA GLY A 28 -4.55 -13.37 2.82
C GLY A 28 -4.90 -11.88 2.69
N SER A 29 -4.27 -11.00 3.47
CA SER A 29 -4.47 -9.56 3.36
C SER A 29 -3.49 -8.89 2.40
N ILE A 30 -3.88 -7.72 1.88
CA ILE A 30 -2.93 -6.75 1.30
C ILE A 30 -2.61 -5.73 2.38
N PHE A 31 -1.37 -5.72 2.81
CA PHE A 31 -0.87 -4.90 3.91
C PHE A 31 0.06 -3.80 3.40
N GLY A 32 -0.25 -2.54 3.69
CA GLY A 32 0.57 -1.38 3.32
C GLY A 32 1.62 -1.05 4.37
N LEU A 33 2.90 -1.06 3.98
CA LEU A 33 4.01 -0.59 4.82
C LEU A 33 4.39 0.83 4.38
N LEU A 34 4.01 1.81 5.19
CA LEU A 34 4.09 3.22 4.87
C LEU A 34 5.22 3.93 5.64
N GLY A 35 5.62 5.07 5.15
CA GLY A 35 6.58 5.94 5.85
C GLY A 35 7.45 6.72 4.88
N PRO A 36 8.12 7.79 5.34
CA PRO A 36 9.05 8.56 4.54
C PRO A 36 10.28 7.75 4.13
N ASN A 37 11.06 8.29 3.19
CA ASN A 37 12.34 7.70 2.84
C ASN A 37 13.28 7.70 4.06
N GLY A 38 13.99 6.58 4.26
CA GLY A 38 14.86 6.41 5.43
C GLY A 38 14.13 6.01 6.73
N ALA A 39 12.80 5.84 6.72
CA ALA A 39 12.05 5.45 7.93
C ALA A 39 12.34 4.03 8.46
N GLY A 40 12.95 3.15 7.64
CA GLY A 40 13.27 1.77 8.03
C GLY A 40 12.56 0.69 7.20
N LYS A 41 11.63 1.06 6.29
CA LYS A 41 10.85 0.11 5.48
C LYS A 41 11.70 -0.92 4.75
N THR A 42 12.69 -0.47 3.98
CA THR A 42 13.60 -1.36 3.23
C THR A 42 14.43 -2.25 4.16
N SER A 43 14.81 -1.78 5.35
CA SER A 43 15.52 -2.60 6.35
C SER A 43 14.63 -3.74 6.85
N LEU A 44 13.36 -3.47 7.13
CA LEU A 44 12.39 -4.49 7.53
C LEU A 44 12.13 -5.49 6.41
N ILE A 45 11.95 -5.02 5.17
CA ILE A 45 11.79 -5.87 3.98
C ILE A 45 13.02 -6.78 3.78
N ARG A 46 14.24 -6.27 3.98
CA ARG A 46 15.46 -7.09 3.88
C ARG A 46 15.54 -8.17 4.96
N ILE A 47 15.03 -7.89 6.16
CA ILE A 47 14.96 -8.90 7.23
C ILE A 47 13.93 -9.98 6.88
N LEU A 48 12.74 -9.60 6.41
CA LEU A 48 11.71 -10.55 5.95
C LEU A 48 12.19 -11.47 4.83
N ASN A 49 13.02 -10.94 3.94
CA ASN A 49 13.65 -11.72 2.85
C ASN A 49 14.96 -12.42 3.26
N GLN A 50 15.34 -12.36 4.53
CA GLN A 50 16.57 -12.95 5.06
C GLN A 50 17.86 -12.47 4.36
N ILE A 51 17.83 -11.28 3.77
CA ILE A 51 19.01 -10.61 3.21
C ILE A 51 19.89 -10.09 4.35
N THR A 52 19.29 -9.69 5.47
CA THR A 52 19.98 -9.30 6.70
C THR A 52 19.25 -9.87 7.92
N ALA A 53 19.97 -10.11 9.00
CA ALA A 53 19.38 -10.53 10.27
C ALA A 53 18.99 -9.31 11.11
N PRO A 54 17.94 -9.39 11.95
CA PRO A 54 17.68 -8.41 13.00
C PRO A 54 18.78 -8.48 14.06
N ASP A 55 19.01 -7.39 14.79
CA ASP A 55 19.94 -7.38 15.91
C ASP A 55 19.28 -7.93 17.18
N SER A 56 17.96 -7.74 17.31
CA SER A 56 17.11 -8.39 18.32
C SER A 56 15.66 -8.46 17.83
N GLY A 57 14.80 -9.15 18.57
CA GLY A 57 13.43 -9.44 18.17
C GLY A 57 13.35 -10.66 17.26
N GLN A 58 12.15 -10.94 16.74
CA GLN A 58 11.94 -12.12 15.90
C GLN A 58 10.81 -11.88 14.87
N ILE A 59 10.85 -12.68 13.81
CA ILE A 59 9.77 -12.75 12.83
C ILE A 59 9.21 -14.15 12.84
N LEU A 60 7.89 -14.27 12.88
CA LEU A 60 7.18 -15.53 12.82
C LEU A 60 6.36 -15.59 11.53
N LEU A 61 6.35 -16.74 10.87
CA LEU A 61 5.49 -17.09 9.76
C LEU A 61 4.52 -18.20 10.22
N ASN A 62 3.23 -17.93 10.22
CA ASN A 62 2.21 -18.85 10.77
C ASN A 62 2.58 -19.35 12.18
N GLY A 63 3.04 -18.45 13.06
CA GLY A 63 3.46 -18.75 14.43
C GLY A 63 4.82 -19.43 14.61
N ALA A 64 5.52 -19.82 13.52
CA ALA A 64 6.85 -20.43 13.57
C ALA A 64 7.95 -19.42 13.21
N PRO A 65 9.12 -19.44 13.87
CA PRO A 65 10.23 -18.57 13.52
C PRO A 65 10.62 -18.67 12.05
N LEU A 66 10.85 -17.51 11.41
CA LEU A 66 11.31 -17.39 10.03
C LEU A 66 12.64 -18.14 9.83
N LYS A 67 12.69 -19.03 8.84
CA LYS A 67 13.86 -19.87 8.51
C LYS A 67 14.37 -19.58 7.10
N LYS A 68 15.63 -19.97 6.82
CA LYS A 68 16.24 -19.76 5.50
C LYS A 68 15.47 -20.42 4.36
N GLU A 69 14.85 -21.55 4.63
CA GLU A 69 14.06 -22.31 3.66
C GLU A 69 12.77 -21.59 3.25
N ASP A 70 12.25 -20.72 4.11
CA ASP A 70 11.01 -19.96 3.84
C ASP A 70 11.15 -18.99 2.66
N VAL A 71 12.39 -18.67 2.22
CA VAL A 71 12.60 -17.82 1.02
C VAL A 71 12.00 -18.43 -0.26
N HIS A 72 11.77 -19.75 -0.29
CA HIS A 72 11.06 -20.42 -1.40
C HIS A 72 9.54 -20.15 -1.38
N ARG A 73 9.01 -19.75 -0.24
CA ARG A 73 7.58 -19.40 -0.05
C ARG A 73 7.31 -17.90 -0.15
N ILE A 74 8.39 -17.11 -0.32
CA ILE A 74 8.35 -15.65 -0.37
C ILE A 74 8.76 -15.19 -1.78
N GLY A 75 7.92 -14.36 -2.39
CA GLY A 75 8.25 -13.60 -3.59
C GLY A 75 8.62 -12.17 -3.22
N TYR A 76 9.75 -11.68 -3.71
CA TYR A 76 10.20 -10.31 -3.46
C TYR A 76 10.45 -9.56 -4.76
N LEU A 77 9.75 -8.46 -4.95
CA LEU A 77 9.96 -7.49 -6.03
C LEU A 77 10.64 -6.25 -5.43
N PRO A 78 11.95 -6.09 -5.60
CA PRO A 78 12.66 -4.91 -5.14
C PRO A 78 12.37 -3.68 -6.03
N GLU A 79 12.53 -2.48 -5.47
CA GLU A 79 12.45 -1.22 -6.21
C GLU A 79 13.50 -1.15 -7.34
N GLU A 80 14.73 -1.59 -7.06
CA GLU A 80 15.80 -1.66 -8.05
C GLU A 80 15.74 -2.97 -8.85
N ARG A 81 16.12 -2.88 -10.13
CA ARG A 81 16.05 -4.04 -11.03
C ARG A 81 17.19 -5.00 -10.79
N GLY A 82 16.87 -6.23 -10.38
CA GLY A 82 17.82 -7.34 -10.18
C GLY A 82 18.06 -8.21 -11.41
N LEU A 83 17.70 -7.74 -12.63
CA LEU A 83 17.83 -8.55 -13.84
C LEU A 83 19.24 -8.49 -14.44
N TYR A 84 19.77 -9.63 -14.89
CA TYR A 84 21.08 -9.75 -15.55
C TYR A 84 20.99 -9.26 -17.01
N LYS A 85 21.56 -8.12 -17.31
CA LYS A 85 21.39 -7.41 -18.59
C LYS A 85 21.75 -8.24 -19.82
N LYS A 86 22.80 -9.08 -19.76
CA LYS A 86 23.33 -9.88 -20.88
C LYS A 86 22.64 -11.22 -21.10
N MET A 87 21.81 -11.66 -20.14
CA MET A 87 21.08 -12.92 -20.30
C MET A 87 19.85 -12.76 -21.18
N ALA A 88 19.46 -13.82 -21.88
CA ALA A 88 18.17 -13.87 -22.54
C ALA A 88 17.03 -13.94 -21.51
N VAL A 89 15.90 -13.32 -21.82
CA VAL A 89 14.74 -13.23 -20.93
C VAL A 89 14.26 -14.62 -20.47
N GLY A 90 14.08 -15.56 -21.41
CA GLY A 90 13.63 -16.92 -21.09
C GLY A 90 14.66 -17.71 -20.28
N GLU A 91 15.96 -17.52 -20.55
CA GLU A 91 17.04 -18.14 -19.80
C GLU A 91 17.05 -17.62 -18.34
N GLN A 92 16.99 -16.31 -18.15
CA GLN A 92 16.98 -15.71 -16.83
C GLN A 92 15.73 -16.09 -16.04
N ALA A 93 14.55 -16.01 -16.66
CA ALA A 93 13.31 -16.38 -16.00
C ALA A 93 13.30 -17.85 -15.56
N THR A 94 13.84 -18.75 -16.39
CA THR A 94 14.02 -20.17 -16.04
C THR A 94 15.02 -20.34 -14.89
N TYR A 95 16.11 -19.60 -14.91
CA TYR A 95 17.12 -19.64 -13.85
C TYR A 95 16.53 -19.20 -12.49
N LEU A 96 15.81 -18.07 -12.47
CA LEU A 96 15.18 -17.54 -11.26
C LEU A 96 14.07 -18.47 -10.74
N ALA A 97 13.29 -19.09 -11.64
CA ALA A 97 12.28 -20.09 -11.28
C ALA A 97 12.92 -21.27 -10.53
N ARG A 98 14.04 -21.78 -11.06
CA ARG A 98 14.77 -22.89 -10.44
C ARG A 98 15.40 -22.54 -9.10
N LEU A 99 15.89 -21.31 -8.93
CA LEU A 99 16.36 -20.81 -7.64
C LEU A 99 15.25 -20.76 -6.59
N LYS A 100 13.99 -20.62 -7.02
CA LYS A 100 12.81 -20.67 -6.15
C LYS A 100 12.28 -22.09 -5.90
N GLY A 101 12.97 -23.11 -6.40
CA GLY A 101 12.70 -24.51 -6.11
C GLY A 101 11.88 -25.26 -7.17
N LEU A 102 11.45 -24.59 -8.26
CA LEU A 102 10.74 -25.27 -9.34
C LEU A 102 11.70 -26.20 -10.11
N ASP A 103 11.19 -27.36 -10.47
CA ASP A 103 11.89 -28.20 -11.43
C ASP A 103 11.84 -27.61 -12.85
N ARG A 104 12.51 -28.27 -13.82
CA ARG A 104 12.59 -27.76 -15.19
C ARG A 104 11.24 -27.76 -15.91
N SER A 105 10.39 -28.74 -15.62
CA SER A 105 9.06 -28.88 -16.22
C SER A 105 8.10 -27.86 -15.62
N GLU A 106 8.07 -27.74 -14.31
CA GLU A 106 7.29 -26.75 -13.56
C GLU A 106 7.63 -25.33 -13.99
N ALA A 107 8.93 -24.99 -14.02
CA ALA A 107 9.41 -23.68 -14.47
C ALA A 107 8.94 -23.35 -15.90
N ARG A 108 9.04 -24.34 -16.82
CA ARG A 108 8.59 -24.15 -18.22
C ARG A 108 7.08 -23.92 -18.31
N SER A 109 6.29 -24.68 -17.56
CA SER A 109 4.83 -24.55 -17.54
C SER A 109 4.38 -23.22 -16.96
N ALA A 110 4.96 -22.81 -15.82
CA ALA A 110 4.67 -21.53 -15.19
C ALA A 110 5.06 -20.35 -16.10
N LEU A 111 6.25 -20.40 -16.72
CA LEU A 111 6.68 -19.36 -17.64
C LEU A 111 5.81 -19.28 -18.89
N LYS A 112 5.40 -20.41 -19.45
CA LYS A 112 4.45 -20.42 -20.59
C LYS A 112 3.17 -19.70 -20.21
N TYR A 113 2.55 -20.04 -19.07
CA TYR A 113 1.34 -19.40 -18.58
C TYR A 113 1.51 -17.88 -18.44
N TRP A 114 2.57 -17.42 -17.75
CA TRP A 114 2.77 -16.00 -17.51
C TRP A 114 3.12 -15.21 -18.77
N PHE A 115 3.89 -15.81 -19.70
CA PHE A 115 4.24 -15.15 -20.96
C PHE A 115 3.02 -15.02 -21.88
N GLU A 116 2.13 -16.02 -21.90
CA GLU A 116 0.86 -15.94 -22.62
C GLU A 116 -0.06 -14.89 -21.99
N ARG A 117 -0.19 -14.88 -20.65
CA ARG A 117 -1.04 -13.94 -19.93
C ARG A 117 -0.62 -12.47 -20.08
N PHE A 118 0.66 -12.21 -20.23
CA PHE A 118 1.21 -10.86 -20.44
C PHE A 118 1.43 -10.50 -21.90
N GLU A 119 1.11 -11.42 -22.82
CA GLU A 119 1.28 -11.27 -24.28
C GLU A 119 2.72 -10.93 -24.68
N ILE A 120 3.70 -11.66 -24.10
CA ILE A 120 5.13 -11.39 -24.25
C ILE A 120 5.94 -12.60 -24.74
N GLN A 121 5.31 -13.55 -25.42
CA GLN A 121 5.96 -14.78 -25.90
C GLN A 121 7.18 -14.46 -26.78
N ASP A 122 7.09 -13.41 -27.58
CA ASP A 122 8.15 -12.97 -28.50
C ASP A 122 9.40 -12.39 -27.78
N TRP A 123 9.31 -12.21 -26.44
CA TRP A 123 10.45 -11.67 -25.69
C TRP A 123 11.41 -12.76 -25.21
N TRP A 124 11.06 -14.02 -25.37
CA TRP A 124 11.81 -15.15 -24.84
C TRP A 124 13.30 -15.14 -25.20
N GLY A 125 13.63 -14.87 -26.47
CA GLY A 125 14.99 -14.83 -26.99
C GLY A 125 15.70 -13.49 -26.88
N LYS A 126 14.98 -12.42 -26.50
CA LYS A 126 15.59 -11.08 -26.35
C LYS A 126 16.52 -11.04 -25.15
N LYS A 127 17.58 -10.26 -25.24
CA LYS A 127 18.40 -9.96 -24.07
C LYS A 127 17.67 -8.94 -23.18
N VAL A 128 17.92 -9.02 -21.88
CA VAL A 128 17.31 -8.09 -20.91
C VAL A 128 17.69 -6.62 -21.21
N GLU A 129 18.89 -6.36 -21.71
CA GLU A 129 19.33 -5.02 -22.10
C GLU A 129 18.56 -4.42 -23.28
N GLU A 130 17.88 -5.24 -24.09
CA GLU A 130 17.05 -4.82 -25.22
C GLU A 130 15.62 -4.43 -24.79
N LEU A 131 15.26 -4.69 -23.51
CA LEU A 131 13.95 -4.38 -22.98
C LEU A 131 13.83 -2.91 -22.59
N SER A 132 12.67 -2.32 -22.88
CA SER A 132 12.29 -1.04 -22.26
C SER A 132 12.14 -1.17 -20.74
N LYS A 133 12.07 -0.04 -20.06
CA LYS A 133 11.87 -0.03 -18.60
C LYS A 133 10.61 -0.81 -18.16
N GLY A 134 9.47 -0.57 -18.81
CA GLY A 134 8.22 -1.26 -18.52
C GLY A 134 8.28 -2.75 -18.86
N MET A 135 8.93 -3.13 -19.98
CA MET A 135 9.14 -4.53 -20.32
C MET A 135 9.95 -5.29 -19.27
N ALA A 136 11.07 -4.70 -18.82
CA ALA A 136 11.91 -5.30 -17.77
C ALA A 136 11.15 -5.47 -16.46
N GLN A 137 10.27 -4.52 -16.10
CA GLN A 137 9.42 -4.61 -14.91
C GLN A 137 8.38 -5.73 -15.00
N LYS A 138 7.78 -5.97 -16.18
CA LYS A 138 6.90 -7.12 -16.39
C LYS A 138 7.63 -8.44 -16.14
N ILE A 139 8.85 -8.59 -16.68
CA ILE A 139 9.65 -9.79 -16.46
C ILE A 139 10.02 -9.94 -14.97
N GLN A 140 10.37 -8.84 -14.30
CA GLN A 140 10.68 -8.86 -12.88
C GLN A 140 9.46 -9.26 -12.02
N PHE A 141 8.28 -8.74 -12.35
CA PHE A 141 7.03 -9.16 -11.71
C PHE A 141 6.78 -10.67 -11.92
N ILE A 142 6.84 -11.14 -13.18
CA ILE A 142 6.65 -12.56 -13.50
C ILE A 142 7.60 -13.46 -12.70
N THR A 143 8.89 -13.12 -12.67
CA THR A 143 9.89 -13.90 -11.94
C THR A 143 9.70 -13.86 -10.42
N THR A 144 8.97 -12.88 -9.90
CA THR A 144 8.60 -12.78 -8.50
C THR A 144 7.44 -13.68 -8.11
N VAL A 145 6.46 -13.89 -9.02
CA VAL A 145 5.21 -14.58 -8.69
C VAL A 145 5.09 -16.00 -9.23
N LEU A 146 5.94 -16.38 -10.18
CA LEU A 146 5.81 -17.63 -10.97
C LEU A 146 5.90 -18.93 -10.14
N HIS A 147 6.50 -18.88 -8.95
CA HIS A 147 6.64 -20.02 -8.03
C HIS A 147 5.49 -20.09 -7.00
N GLU A 148 4.40 -19.35 -7.22
CA GLU A 148 3.19 -19.32 -6.40
C GLU A 148 3.50 -19.09 -4.89
N PRO A 149 4.16 -17.99 -4.55
CA PRO A 149 4.56 -17.72 -3.16
C PRO A 149 3.34 -17.51 -2.27
N GLN A 150 3.46 -17.86 -0.99
CA GLN A 150 2.43 -17.63 0.02
C GLN A 150 2.49 -16.19 0.58
N LEU A 151 3.67 -15.56 0.52
CA LEU A 151 3.89 -14.16 0.85
C LEU A 151 4.55 -13.44 -0.33
N LEU A 152 3.95 -12.37 -0.78
CA LEU A 152 4.52 -11.46 -1.77
C LEU A 152 4.92 -10.15 -1.10
N ILE A 153 6.14 -9.71 -1.34
CA ILE A 153 6.66 -8.43 -0.86
C ILE A 153 6.97 -7.57 -2.06
N PHE A 154 6.28 -6.46 -2.20
CA PHE A 154 6.45 -5.50 -3.27
C PHE A 154 7.00 -4.19 -2.73
N ASP A 155 8.19 -3.80 -3.16
CA ASP A 155 8.81 -2.53 -2.82
C ASP A 155 8.67 -1.56 -4.01
N GLU A 156 7.78 -0.58 -3.89
CA GLU A 156 7.43 0.40 -4.93
C GLU A 156 7.04 -0.22 -6.29
N PRO A 157 6.13 -1.21 -6.37
CA PRO A 157 5.90 -2.02 -7.57
C PRO A 157 5.40 -1.22 -8.78
N PHE A 158 4.78 -0.06 -8.58
CA PHE A 158 4.26 0.78 -9.67
C PHE A 158 5.26 1.85 -10.13
N SER A 159 6.45 1.91 -9.53
CA SER A 159 7.48 2.88 -9.91
C SER A 159 7.98 2.62 -11.34
N GLY A 160 7.75 3.59 -12.22
CA GLY A 160 8.23 3.56 -13.61
C GLY A 160 7.38 2.77 -14.61
N PHE A 161 6.19 2.33 -14.23
CA PHE A 161 5.16 1.92 -15.18
C PHE A 161 4.39 3.13 -15.72
N ASP A 162 3.95 3.03 -16.96
CA ASP A 162 2.87 3.86 -17.48
C ASP A 162 1.51 3.41 -16.87
N PRO A 163 0.45 4.24 -16.97
CA PRO A 163 -0.84 3.94 -16.35
C PRO A 163 -1.46 2.59 -16.78
N ILE A 164 -1.28 2.19 -18.05
CA ILE A 164 -1.86 0.94 -18.58
C ILE A 164 -1.16 -0.27 -17.95
N ASN A 165 0.16 -0.25 -17.92
CA ASN A 165 0.94 -1.33 -17.31
C ASN A 165 0.79 -1.36 -15.78
N ALA A 166 0.64 -0.21 -15.12
CA ALA A 166 0.36 -0.14 -13.69
C ALA A 166 -1.00 -0.80 -13.36
N GLU A 167 -2.03 -0.56 -14.16
CA GLU A 167 -3.35 -1.18 -13.99
C GLU A 167 -3.31 -2.69 -14.21
N LEU A 168 -2.56 -3.16 -15.21
CA LEU A 168 -2.35 -4.59 -15.44
C LEU A 168 -1.72 -5.26 -14.21
N ILE A 169 -0.62 -4.72 -13.69
CA ILE A 169 0.06 -5.26 -12.50
C ILE A 169 -0.85 -5.22 -11.28
N LYS A 170 -1.60 -4.13 -11.08
CA LYS A 170 -2.58 -4.00 -10.00
C LYS A 170 -3.61 -5.14 -10.04
N ASN A 171 -4.17 -5.42 -11.20
CA ASN A 171 -5.16 -6.47 -11.38
C ASN A 171 -4.58 -7.86 -11.08
N GLU A 172 -3.33 -8.12 -11.48
CA GLU A 172 -2.63 -9.37 -11.14
C GLU A 172 -2.39 -9.50 -9.63
N ILE A 173 -1.99 -8.41 -8.96
CA ILE A 173 -1.82 -8.37 -7.50
C ILE A 173 -3.13 -8.71 -6.79
N LEU A 174 -4.25 -8.12 -7.21
CA LEU A 174 -5.57 -8.41 -6.66
C LEU A 174 -6.00 -9.87 -6.91
N GLU A 175 -5.69 -10.42 -8.08
CA GLU A 175 -6.01 -11.82 -8.38
C GLU A 175 -5.19 -12.80 -7.52
N LEU A 176 -3.89 -12.54 -7.35
CA LEU A 176 -3.03 -13.34 -6.46
C LEU A 176 -3.52 -13.30 -5.01
N ASN A 177 -3.94 -12.13 -4.54
CA ASN A 177 -4.53 -11.99 -3.21
C ASN A 177 -5.85 -12.78 -3.06
N ARG A 178 -6.75 -12.72 -4.06
CA ARG A 178 -8.00 -13.51 -4.06
C ARG A 178 -7.75 -15.01 -4.00
N LYS A 179 -6.60 -15.49 -4.49
CA LYS A 179 -6.16 -16.88 -4.38
C LYS A 179 -5.57 -17.23 -3.01
N GLY A 180 -5.53 -16.26 -2.07
CA GLY A 180 -5.09 -16.46 -0.69
C GLY A 180 -3.64 -16.05 -0.42
N THR A 181 -2.94 -15.45 -1.39
CA THR A 181 -1.58 -14.93 -1.16
C THR A 181 -1.63 -13.70 -0.25
N THR A 182 -0.83 -13.68 0.81
CA THR A 182 -0.60 -12.50 1.64
C THR A 182 0.36 -11.55 0.93
N ILE A 183 0.05 -10.26 0.92
CA ILE A 183 0.84 -9.28 0.17
C ILE A 183 1.27 -8.15 1.10
N LEU A 184 2.58 -7.92 1.20
CA LEU A 184 3.18 -6.75 1.82
C LEU A 184 3.56 -5.74 0.74
N PHE A 185 2.99 -4.56 0.83
CA PHE A 185 3.11 -3.52 -0.18
C PHE A 185 3.79 -2.29 0.42
N SER A 186 5.06 -2.03 0.05
CA SER A 186 5.78 -0.83 0.47
C SER A 186 5.64 0.25 -0.58
N THR A 187 5.14 1.42 -0.19
CA THR A 187 5.01 2.58 -1.08
C THR A 187 4.94 3.89 -0.30
N HIS A 188 5.29 4.97 -0.99
CA HIS A 188 5.03 6.34 -0.56
C HIS A 188 3.81 6.97 -1.26
N ARG A 189 3.15 6.23 -2.18
CA ARG A 189 1.96 6.68 -2.92
C ARG A 189 0.69 6.30 -2.18
N MET A 190 0.13 7.25 -1.42
CA MET A 190 -1.03 7.02 -0.56
C MET A 190 -2.28 6.58 -1.33
N GLU A 191 -2.46 7.07 -2.57
CA GLU A 191 -3.57 6.66 -3.44
C GLU A 191 -3.57 5.14 -3.72
N SER A 192 -2.38 4.54 -3.94
CA SER A 192 -2.26 3.09 -4.16
C SER A 192 -2.62 2.30 -2.91
N VAL A 193 -2.32 2.84 -1.73
CA VAL A 193 -2.69 2.24 -0.45
C VAL A 193 -4.20 2.23 -0.26
N GLU A 194 -4.86 3.35 -0.55
CA GLU A 194 -6.32 3.48 -0.43
C GLU A 194 -7.08 2.51 -1.34
N LEU A 195 -6.51 2.22 -2.52
CA LEU A 195 -7.12 1.34 -3.51
C LEU A 195 -6.89 -0.15 -3.25
N LEU A 196 -5.82 -0.51 -2.56
CA LEU A 196 -5.37 -1.91 -2.49
C LEU A 196 -5.34 -2.48 -1.08
N CYS A 197 -4.97 -1.68 -0.07
CA CYS A 197 -4.65 -2.20 1.24
C CYS A 197 -5.86 -2.28 2.16
N GLN A 198 -6.01 -3.41 2.87
CA GLN A 198 -6.97 -3.57 3.96
C GLN A 198 -6.36 -3.18 5.31
N HIS A 199 -5.06 -3.37 5.46
CA HIS A 199 -4.32 -3.07 6.69
C HIS A 199 -3.09 -2.25 6.35
N ILE A 200 -2.64 -1.44 7.29
CA ILE A 200 -1.44 -0.62 7.12
C ILE A 200 -0.59 -0.60 8.40
N ALA A 201 0.70 -0.33 8.23
CA ALA A 201 1.57 0.16 9.29
C ALA A 201 2.35 1.37 8.77
N LEU A 202 2.45 2.39 9.59
CA LEU A 202 3.23 3.60 9.33
C LEU A 202 4.49 3.58 10.19
N ILE A 203 5.64 3.52 9.53
CA ILE A 203 6.95 3.65 10.18
C ILE A 203 7.45 5.07 9.99
N ASN A 204 7.82 5.69 11.09
CA ASN A 204 8.48 6.99 11.11
C ASN A 204 9.65 6.95 12.11
N ARG A 205 10.81 7.50 11.74
CA ARG A 205 12.02 7.52 12.59
C ARG A 205 12.30 6.16 13.25
N SER A 206 12.29 5.12 12.43
CA SER A 206 12.61 3.72 12.82
C SER A 206 11.58 3.05 13.75
N GLN A 207 10.45 3.67 14.05
CA GLN A 207 9.41 3.14 14.93
C GLN A 207 8.05 3.06 14.20
N VAL A 208 7.21 2.12 14.61
CA VAL A 208 5.80 2.07 14.16
C VAL A 208 5.01 3.10 14.98
N ILE A 209 4.43 4.09 14.29
CA ILE A 209 3.58 5.10 14.91
C ILE A 209 2.09 4.84 14.74
N LEU A 210 1.73 3.99 13.77
CA LEU A 210 0.36 3.62 13.48
C LEU A 210 0.33 2.23 12.85
N SER A 211 -0.56 1.35 13.29
CA SER A 211 -0.79 0.04 12.66
C SER A 211 -2.21 -0.44 12.91
N GLY A 212 -2.79 -1.17 11.95
CA GLY A 212 -4.10 -1.79 12.05
C GLY A 212 -4.87 -1.85 10.74
N SER A 213 -6.16 -2.18 10.85
CA SER A 213 -7.11 -2.11 9.74
C SER A 213 -7.23 -0.67 9.24
N LEU A 214 -7.24 -0.49 7.92
CA LEU A 214 -7.40 0.84 7.32
C LEU A 214 -8.76 1.47 7.67
N GLU A 215 -9.79 0.66 7.80
CA GLU A 215 -11.13 1.08 8.21
C GLU A 215 -11.13 1.61 9.64
N ASP A 216 -10.60 0.83 10.60
CA ASP A 216 -10.51 1.24 12.01
C ASP A 216 -9.65 2.49 12.19
N ILE A 217 -8.58 2.60 11.40
CA ILE A 217 -7.71 3.78 11.41
C ILE A 217 -8.49 5.00 10.91
N ARG A 218 -9.18 4.89 9.78
CA ARG A 218 -10.01 5.99 9.26
C ARG A 218 -11.08 6.40 10.26
N ASP A 219 -11.74 5.44 10.92
CA ASP A 219 -12.76 5.73 11.92
C ASP A 219 -12.21 6.49 13.13
N ARG A 220 -11.02 6.15 13.60
CA ARG A 220 -10.34 6.90 14.68
C ARG A 220 -9.98 8.35 14.33
N TYR A 221 -9.73 8.61 13.05
CA TYR A 221 -9.35 9.94 12.56
C TYR A 221 -10.53 10.74 12.00
N ARG A 222 -11.76 10.19 11.99
CA ARG A 222 -12.97 10.93 11.65
C ARG A 222 -13.19 12.06 12.67
N ASP A 223 -13.40 13.26 12.15
CA ASP A 223 -13.62 14.46 12.96
C ASP A 223 -15.01 15.05 12.77
N ARG A 224 -15.96 14.26 12.21
CA ARG A 224 -17.34 14.65 11.95
C ARG A 224 -17.44 15.91 11.07
N THR A 225 -16.54 16.04 10.12
CA THR A 225 -16.59 17.08 9.08
C THR A 225 -17.46 16.63 7.91
N TYR A 226 -18.34 17.51 7.45
CA TYR A 226 -19.25 17.26 6.33
C TYR A 226 -18.94 18.19 5.18
N ALA A 227 -18.88 17.66 3.97
CA ALA A 227 -18.84 18.40 2.73
C ALA A 227 -20.28 18.58 2.22
N ILE A 228 -20.66 19.82 1.94
CA ILE A 228 -22.03 20.21 1.63
C ILE A 228 -22.01 21.05 0.37
N VAL A 229 -22.91 20.78 -0.56
CA VAL A 229 -23.18 21.63 -1.72
C VAL A 229 -24.63 22.08 -1.65
N LEU A 230 -24.82 23.38 -1.63
CA LEU A 230 -26.15 24.04 -1.59
C LEU A 230 -26.35 24.88 -2.82
N GLN A 231 -27.51 24.76 -3.45
CA GLN A 231 -28.00 25.73 -4.44
C GLN A 231 -28.79 26.79 -3.73
N MET A 232 -28.36 28.06 -3.80
CA MET A 232 -28.98 29.15 -3.07
C MET A 232 -28.79 30.50 -3.79
N GLU A 233 -29.63 31.48 -3.44
CA GLU A 233 -29.47 32.85 -3.90
C GLU A 233 -28.21 33.51 -3.34
N GLU A 234 -27.53 34.31 -4.16
CA GLU A 234 -26.19 34.89 -3.82
C GLU A 234 -26.20 35.74 -2.54
N GLN A 235 -27.31 36.35 -2.17
CA GLN A 235 -27.41 37.25 -1.02
C GLN A 235 -27.82 36.56 0.29
N LYS A 236 -28.19 35.27 0.25
CA LYS A 236 -28.58 34.53 1.45
C LYS A 236 -27.33 34.10 2.27
N THR A 237 -27.44 34.25 3.58
CA THR A 237 -26.46 33.76 4.54
C THR A 237 -26.85 32.37 5.04
N ILE A 238 -25.87 31.53 5.27
CA ILE A 238 -26.07 30.19 5.84
C ILE A 238 -25.84 30.28 7.33
N GLU A 239 -26.91 30.09 8.09
CA GLU A 239 -26.84 29.94 9.54
C GLU A 239 -26.51 28.47 9.88
N LEU A 240 -25.47 28.28 10.64
CA LEU A 240 -25.10 26.97 11.18
C LEU A 240 -25.66 26.80 12.60
N PRO A 241 -26.00 25.56 13.02
CA PRO A 241 -26.43 25.33 14.39
C PRO A 241 -25.28 25.61 15.37
N GLU A 242 -25.65 26.02 16.61
CA GLU A 242 -24.69 26.20 17.70
C GLU A 242 -23.92 24.91 17.97
N GLY A 243 -22.61 25.00 18.11
CA GLY A 243 -21.70 23.84 18.25
C GLY A 243 -21.22 23.25 16.92
N SER A 244 -21.48 23.92 15.79
CA SER A 244 -20.84 23.59 14.52
C SER A 244 -19.78 24.64 14.16
N GLU A 245 -18.71 24.19 13.50
CA GLU A 245 -17.60 25.01 13.04
C GLU A 245 -17.54 25.03 11.51
N ARG A 246 -17.48 26.21 10.92
CA ARG A 246 -17.26 26.35 9.46
C ARG A 246 -15.77 26.23 9.18
N ILE A 247 -15.35 25.09 8.59
CA ILE A 247 -13.95 24.83 8.23
C ILE A 247 -13.57 25.51 6.93
N GLY A 248 -14.51 25.62 5.98
CA GLY A 248 -14.28 26.26 4.69
C GLY A 248 -15.57 26.54 3.96
N GLU A 249 -15.50 27.56 3.11
CA GLU A 249 -16.60 27.92 2.22
C GLU A 249 -16.03 28.49 0.92
N HIS A 250 -16.60 28.09 -0.20
CA HIS A 250 -16.36 28.75 -1.48
C HIS A 250 -17.63 28.73 -2.35
N GLN A 251 -17.75 29.71 -3.23
CA GLN A 251 -18.89 29.85 -4.13
C GLN A 251 -18.47 29.55 -5.57
N LYS A 252 -19.31 28.81 -6.29
CA LYS A 252 -19.15 28.54 -7.70
C LYS A 252 -20.47 28.71 -8.43
N GLY A 253 -20.68 29.92 -8.99
CA GLY A 253 -21.98 30.29 -9.54
C GLY A 253 -23.10 30.26 -8.47
N PRO A 254 -24.24 29.60 -8.69
CA PRO A 254 -25.31 29.46 -7.71
C PRO A 254 -24.98 28.43 -6.60
N GLU A 255 -23.93 27.68 -6.72
CA GLU A 255 -23.54 26.65 -5.76
C GLU A 255 -22.65 27.23 -4.65
N ARG A 256 -23.02 26.94 -3.40
CA ARG A 256 -22.20 27.16 -2.21
C ARG A 256 -21.65 25.83 -1.73
N HIS A 257 -20.33 25.73 -1.71
CA HIS A 257 -19.61 24.56 -1.19
C HIS A 257 -19.11 24.88 0.22
N LEU A 258 -19.53 24.09 1.18
CA LEU A 258 -19.19 24.24 2.59
C LEU A 258 -18.48 23.02 3.12
N LYS A 259 -17.54 23.23 4.04
CA LYS A 259 -17.06 22.19 4.96
C LYS A 259 -17.42 22.61 6.38
N VAL A 260 -18.20 21.79 7.06
CA VAL A 260 -18.71 22.05 8.41
C VAL A 260 -18.33 20.88 9.32
N ARG A 261 -17.69 21.20 10.45
CA ARG A 261 -17.41 20.24 11.52
C ARG A 261 -18.49 20.35 12.59
N LEU A 262 -19.05 19.20 13.01
CA LEU A 262 -20.00 19.11 14.10
C LEU A 262 -19.28 18.79 15.42
N ALA A 263 -19.67 19.44 16.51
CA ALA A 263 -19.22 19.07 17.84
C ALA A 263 -19.65 17.62 18.20
N GLU A 264 -18.92 17.04 19.11
CA GLU A 264 -19.22 15.72 19.64
C GLU A 264 -20.63 15.68 20.25
N GLY A 265 -21.41 14.64 19.94
CA GLY A 265 -22.80 14.49 20.41
C GLY A 265 -23.88 15.21 19.59
N MET A 266 -23.52 16.17 18.71
CA MET A 266 -24.49 16.88 17.87
C MET A 266 -25.07 15.93 16.80
N GLN A 267 -26.39 15.99 16.60
CA GLN A 267 -27.06 15.21 15.54
C GLN A 267 -26.94 15.93 14.18
N THR A 268 -26.72 15.18 13.10
CA THR A 268 -26.66 15.70 11.74
C THR A 268 -27.98 16.34 11.29
N ASP A 269 -29.10 15.90 11.86
CA ASP A 269 -30.42 16.42 11.56
C ASP A 269 -30.56 17.93 11.83
N ALA A 270 -29.95 18.41 12.93
CA ALA A 270 -29.95 19.84 13.25
C ALA A 270 -29.24 20.67 12.19
N LEU A 271 -28.13 20.15 11.64
CA LEU A 271 -27.41 20.78 10.54
C LEU A 271 -28.25 20.75 9.26
N LEU A 272 -28.80 19.60 8.89
CA LEU A 272 -29.63 19.43 7.70
C LEU A 272 -30.87 20.37 7.71
N GLN A 273 -31.57 20.50 8.84
CA GLN A 273 -32.71 21.41 8.98
C GLN A 273 -32.32 22.86 8.71
N LYS A 274 -31.20 23.33 9.25
CA LYS A 274 -30.70 24.69 8.99
C LYS A 274 -30.32 24.91 7.52
N LEU A 275 -29.65 23.92 6.93
CA LEU A 275 -29.25 23.99 5.53
C LEU A 275 -30.45 24.02 4.57
N MET A 276 -31.50 23.22 4.84
CA MET A 276 -32.73 23.21 4.04
C MET A 276 -33.51 24.56 4.08
N LEU A 277 -33.37 25.33 5.16
CA LEU A 277 -33.93 26.69 5.25
C LEU A 277 -33.14 27.72 4.41
N SER A 278 -31.87 27.44 4.18
CA SER A 278 -30.97 28.34 3.45
C SER A 278 -31.00 28.11 1.94
N GLY A 279 -31.23 26.89 1.47
CA GLY A 279 -31.23 26.52 0.06
C GLY A 279 -31.56 25.06 -0.20
N GLN A 280 -31.44 24.64 -1.46
CA GLN A 280 -31.61 23.25 -1.86
C GLN A 280 -30.27 22.52 -1.66
N ILE A 281 -30.30 21.44 -0.88
CA ILE A 281 -29.11 20.58 -0.68
C ILE A 281 -28.92 19.68 -1.91
N GLU A 282 -27.81 19.81 -2.60
CA GLU A 282 -27.44 18.95 -3.73
C GLU A 282 -26.53 17.79 -3.28
N ARG A 283 -25.65 18.05 -2.29
CA ARG A 283 -24.75 17.06 -1.72
C ARG A 283 -24.60 17.26 -0.23
N PHE A 284 -24.61 16.17 0.49
CA PHE A 284 -24.29 16.12 1.91
C PHE A 284 -23.55 14.81 2.17
N GLU A 285 -22.26 14.88 2.48
CA GLU A 285 -21.45 13.69 2.71
C GLU A 285 -20.46 13.93 3.85
N GLU A 286 -20.23 12.91 4.67
CA GLU A 286 -19.17 12.96 5.67
C GLU A 286 -17.81 12.88 4.98
N VAL A 287 -16.89 13.76 5.38
CA VAL A 287 -15.52 13.76 4.88
C VAL A 287 -14.74 12.70 5.63
N ILE A 288 -14.46 11.58 4.95
CA ILE A 288 -13.61 10.55 5.49
C ILE A 288 -12.16 10.95 5.22
N PRO A 289 -11.29 11.01 6.24
CA PRO A 289 -9.91 11.41 6.03
C PRO A 289 -9.18 10.44 5.10
N THR A 290 -8.42 11.00 4.18
CA THR A 290 -7.54 10.25 3.29
C THR A 290 -6.35 9.66 4.05
N VAL A 291 -5.74 8.60 3.53
CA VAL A 291 -4.51 8.03 4.12
C VAL A 291 -3.40 9.08 4.19
N ASN A 292 -3.34 9.99 3.21
CA ASN A 292 -2.37 11.08 3.22
C ASN A 292 -2.60 12.08 4.37
N GLU A 293 -3.84 12.47 4.65
CA GLU A 293 -4.19 13.34 5.78
C GLU A 293 -3.87 12.67 7.12
N ILE A 294 -4.21 11.38 7.25
CA ILE A 294 -3.88 10.58 8.43
C ILE A 294 -2.36 10.51 8.63
N PHE A 295 -1.61 10.25 7.54
CA PHE A 295 -0.16 10.21 7.56
C PHE A 295 0.44 11.52 8.09
N ILE A 296 0.04 12.66 7.50
CA ILE A 296 0.54 13.99 7.91
C ILE A 296 0.24 14.23 9.39
N LYS A 297 -0.99 13.95 9.83
CA LYS A 297 -1.41 14.16 11.22
C LYS A 297 -0.64 13.27 12.19
N SER A 298 -0.51 11.96 11.90
CA SER A 298 0.23 11.02 12.75
C SER A 298 1.71 11.37 12.88
N VAL A 299 2.33 11.83 11.78
CA VAL A 299 3.74 12.29 11.81
C VAL A 299 3.88 13.56 12.64
N SER A 300 2.93 14.51 12.54
CA SER A 300 2.97 15.75 13.34
C SER A 300 2.81 15.47 14.84
N GLU A 301 1.86 14.61 15.20
CA GLU A 301 1.62 14.20 16.60
C GLU A 301 2.81 13.43 17.21
N SER A 302 3.59 12.73 16.40
CA SER A 302 4.81 12.02 16.85
C SER A 302 6.00 12.95 17.08
N HIS A 303 5.84 14.26 16.84
CA HIS A 303 6.87 15.30 17.06
C HIS A 303 6.69 16.06 18.40
N GLU A 304 5.53 15.92 19.05
CA GLU A 304 5.25 16.43 20.38
C GLU A 304 5.57 15.37 21.45
#